data_0d9b11187928f9930d2659274439da5e
#
_entry.id   0d9b11187928f9930d2659274439da5e
#
_cell.length_a   1.000
_cell.length_b   1.000
_cell.length_c   1.000
_cell.angle_alpha   90.00
_cell.angle_beta   90.00
_cell.angle_gamma   90.00
#
_symmetry.space_group_name_H-M   'P 1'
#
loop_
_entity.id
_entity.type
_entity.pdbx_description
1 polymer ?
#
loop_
_entity_poly.entity_id
_entity_poly.type
_entity_poly.pdbx_seq_one_letter_code
_entity_poly.pdbx_strand_id
1 'polypeptide(L)'
;MKKFCLFLPFMTISILNAIIITGPQGDSLIYSYTELAKIPRETFTTNRVKSGEIQEDIWTGFRFNHWFNDNIKIPYKIIRFESADNYMVSFSKAEFDSLECWLAFTQNGQVLPENGIRLIFPQLRDMKWIRGLNRVVIEDFSPLKLPARFEFLDKRIKQETLIENPPPFSDTKGYYFADLLPLSARNDTHSVVLY
;
A
#
# COMPACT_ATOMS: atom_id res chain seq x y z
N MET A 1 -2.31 49.96 28.65
CA MET A 1 -1.48 48.94 27.93
C MET A 1 -2.40 47.95 27.22
N LYS A 2 -2.57 48.08 25.91
CA LYS A 2 -3.43 47.16 25.09
C LYS A 2 -2.56 45.97 24.64
N LYS A 3 -2.90 44.78 25.12
CA LYS A 3 -2.26 43.52 24.66
C LYS A 3 -2.80 43.17 23.27
N PHE A 4 -1.96 43.26 22.27
CA PHE A 4 -2.23 42.81 20.92
C PHE A 4 -1.98 41.30 20.91
N CYS A 5 -3.07 40.50 20.87
CA CYS A 5 -2.96 39.06 20.56
C CYS A 5 -2.76 38.91 19.08
N LEU A 6 -1.55 38.55 18.67
CA LEU A 6 -1.24 38.18 17.31
C LEU A 6 -1.80 36.77 17.08
N PHE A 7 -2.96 36.67 16.40
CA PHE A 7 -3.52 35.44 15.92
C PHE A 7 -2.71 35.04 14.68
N LEU A 8 -1.74 34.11 14.83
CA LEU A 8 -1.16 33.44 13.67
C LEU A 8 -2.24 32.46 13.13
N PRO A 9 -2.71 32.60 11.88
CA PRO A 9 -3.51 31.57 11.27
C PRO A 9 -2.62 30.34 11.05
N PHE A 10 -2.91 29.25 11.74
CA PHE A 10 -2.40 27.95 11.39
C PHE A 10 -2.89 27.64 9.98
N MET A 11 -2.03 27.83 9.00
CA MET A 11 -2.23 27.31 7.65
C MET A 11 -2.17 25.78 7.77
N THR A 12 -3.31 25.13 7.94
CA THR A 12 -3.45 23.69 7.73
C THR A 12 -3.21 23.43 6.25
N ILE A 13 -1.97 23.12 5.91
CA ILE A 13 -1.66 22.60 4.57
C ILE A 13 -2.42 21.28 4.46
N SER A 14 -3.46 21.28 3.66
CA SER A 14 -4.16 20.04 3.27
C SER A 14 -3.20 19.18 2.46
N ILE A 15 -2.51 18.26 3.13
CA ILE A 15 -1.58 17.27 2.51
C ILE A 15 -2.36 16.23 1.69
N LEU A 16 -3.68 16.40 1.53
CA LEU A 16 -4.58 15.45 0.90
C LEU A 16 -4.31 15.20 -0.60
N ASN A 17 -3.53 16.07 -1.26
CA ASN A 17 -3.38 16.08 -2.72
C ASN A 17 -1.91 15.91 -3.15
N ALA A 18 -1.21 15.00 -2.50
CA ALA A 18 0.20 14.75 -2.76
C ALA A 18 0.56 13.28 -2.58
N ILE A 19 1.63 12.87 -3.24
CA ILE A 19 2.31 11.60 -2.97
C ILE A 19 3.49 11.88 -2.02
N ILE A 20 3.54 11.18 -0.91
CA ILE A 20 4.65 11.22 0.04
C ILE A 20 5.55 10.02 -0.25
N ILE A 21 6.82 10.26 -0.58
CA ILE A 21 7.82 9.20 -0.75
C ILE A 21 8.68 9.18 0.51
N THR A 22 8.61 8.09 1.25
CA THR A 22 9.34 7.91 2.51
C THR A 22 10.52 6.97 2.30
N GLY A 23 11.73 7.44 2.61
CA GLY A 23 12.97 6.68 2.53
C GLY A 23 13.20 5.76 3.74
N PRO A 24 14.23 4.87 3.65
CA PRO A 24 14.57 3.92 4.72
C PRO A 24 14.96 4.56 6.05
N GLN A 25 15.40 5.80 6.04
CA GLN A 25 15.79 6.57 7.23
C GLN A 25 14.66 7.45 7.79
N GLY A 26 13.45 7.37 7.19
CA GLY A 26 12.31 8.18 7.58
C GLY A 26 12.25 9.57 6.95
N ASP A 27 13.23 9.92 6.13
CA ASP A 27 13.20 11.12 5.29
C ASP A 27 12.05 11.03 4.28
N SER A 28 11.42 12.16 3.98
CA SER A 28 10.25 12.17 3.11
C SER A 28 10.35 13.28 2.07
N LEU A 29 9.99 12.94 0.83
CA LEU A 29 9.80 13.86 -0.27
C LEU A 29 8.30 13.96 -0.56
N ILE A 30 7.81 15.16 -0.84
CA ILE A 30 6.39 15.41 -1.11
C ILE A 30 6.26 15.96 -2.53
N TYR A 31 5.44 15.29 -3.34
CA TYR A 31 5.11 15.70 -4.70
C TYR A 31 3.60 15.94 -4.81
N SER A 32 3.19 17.17 -5.05
CA SER A 32 1.79 17.48 -5.27
C SER A 32 1.29 16.86 -6.57
N TYR A 33 0.02 16.47 -6.63
CA TYR A 33 -0.58 16.00 -7.88
C TYR A 33 -0.55 17.06 -8.97
N THR A 34 -0.61 18.36 -8.60
CA THR A 34 -0.49 19.48 -9.54
C THR A 34 0.90 19.53 -10.20
N GLU A 35 1.97 19.19 -9.48
CA GLU A 35 3.31 19.10 -10.04
C GLU A 35 3.46 17.87 -10.93
N LEU A 36 3.00 16.72 -10.45
CA LEU A 36 3.02 15.47 -11.22
C LEU A 36 2.16 15.56 -12.50
N ALA A 37 1.09 16.36 -12.47
CA ALA A 37 0.23 16.58 -13.62
C ALA A 37 0.91 17.39 -14.76
N LYS A 38 2.03 18.05 -14.51
CA LYS A 38 2.82 18.78 -15.52
C LYS A 38 3.76 17.87 -16.31
N ILE A 39 3.99 16.64 -15.84
CA ILE A 39 4.83 15.66 -16.54
C ILE A 39 4.14 15.29 -17.86
N PRO A 40 4.89 15.19 -18.99
CA PRO A 40 4.34 14.74 -20.26
C PRO A 40 3.60 13.41 -20.12
N ARG A 41 2.40 13.33 -20.70
CA ARG A 41 1.51 12.19 -20.58
C ARG A 41 1.39 11.44 -21.88
N GLU A 42 1.21 10.14 -21.76
CA GLU A 42 0.96 9.22 -22.85
C GLU A 42 -0.37 8.51 -22.62
N THR A 43 -0.96 8.01 -23.69
CA THR A 43 -2.17 7.19 -23.63
C THR A 43 -1.78 5.72 -23.73
N PHE A 44 -2.38 4.89 -22.89
CA PHE A 44 -2.20 3.44 -22.90
C PHE A 44 -3.53 2.74 -22.62
N THR A 45 -3.62 1.46 -22.94
CA THR A 45 -4.82 0.66 -22.75
C THR A 45 -4.55 -0.50 -21.79
N THR A 46 -5.60 -0.91 -21.10
CA THR A 46 -5.60 -2.12 -20.30
C THR A 46 -6.87 -2.92 -20.55
N ASN A 47 -6.74 -4.24 -20.50
CA ASN A 47 -7.87 -5.16 -20.60
C ASN A 47 -8.14 -5.80 -19.24
N ARG A 48 -9.39 -5.75 -18.80
CA ARG A 48 -9.86 -6.40 -17.57
C ARG A 48 -10.99 -7.36 -17.88
N VAL A 49 -11.03 -8.49 -17.19
CA VAL A 49 -12.18 -9.40 -17.28
C VAL A 49 -13.15 -9.02 -16.17
N LYS A 50 -14.35 -8.55 -16.52
CA LYS A 50 -15.42 -8.23 -15.59
C LYS A 50 -16.68 -8.99 -16.00
N SER A 51 -17.21 -9.79 -15.09
CA SER A 51 -18.42 -10.62 -15.33
C SER A 51 -18.31 -11.54 -16.56
N GLY A 52 -17.09 -11.99 -16.89
CA GLY A 52 -16.84 -12.85 -18.05
C GLY A 52 -16.61 -12.11 -19.37
N GLU A 53 -16.74 -10.80 -19.41
CA GLU A 53 -16.48 -9.96 -20.57
C GLU A 53 -15.15 -9.24 -20.46
N ILE A 54 -14.48 -9.01 -21.58
CA ILE A 54 -13.25 -8.21 -21.64
C ILE A 54 -13.67 -6.75 -21.74
N GLN A 55 -13.34 -5.99 -20.73
CA GLN A 55 -13.49 -4.54 -20.72
C GLN A 55 -12.15 -3.89 -21.02
N GLU A 56 -12.08 -3.11 -22.09
CA GLU A 56 -10.94 -2.26 -22.42
C GLU A 56 -11.12 -0.89 -21.74
N ASP A 57 -10.08 -0.44 -21.05
CA ASP A 57 -10.01 0.90 -20.49
C ASP A 57 -8.85 1.66 -21.13
N ILE A 58 -9.12 2.90 -21.54
CA ILE A 58 -8.13 3.83 -22.08
C ILE A 58 -7.72 4.80 -20.99
N TRP A 59 -6.42 4.90 -20.73
CA TRP A 59 -5.84 5.70 -19.68
C TRP A 59 -4.92 6.77 -20.25
N THR A 60 -4.80 7.91 -19.56
CA THR A 60 -3.78 8.91 -19.86
C THR A 60 -2.99 9.20 -18.59
N GLY A 61 -1.67 9.06 -18.66
CA GLY A 61 -0.78 9.21 -17.53
C GLY A 61 0.68 9.25 -17.96
N PHE A 62 1.60 9.10 -17.02
CA PHE A 62 3.01 8.99 -17.31
C PHE A 62 3.60 7.71 -16.72
N ARG A 63 4.72 7.24 -17.24
CA ARG A 63 5.45 6.06 -16.75
C ARG A 63 6.08 6.38 -15.40
N PHE A 64 5.40 5.95 -14.33
CA PHE A 64 5.79 6.27 -12.96
C PHE A 64 7.14 5.64 -12.58
N ASN A 65 7.42 4.41 -12.99
CA ASN A 65 8.69 3.76 -12.70
C ASN A 65 9.88 4.47 -13.35
N HIS A 66 9.75 5.00 -14.56
CA HIS A 66 10.81 5.79 -15.19
C HIS A 66 11.02 7.10 -14.42
N TRP A 67 9.94 7.86 -14.20
CA TRP A 67 10.00 9.08 -13.42
C TRP A 67 10.59 8.85 -12.02
N PHE A 68 10.17 7.77 -11.34
CA PHE A 68 10.65 7.42 -10.02
C PHE A 68 12.16 7.16 -10.03
N ASN A 69 12.64 6.31 -10.94
CA ASN A 69 14.05 5.99 -11.06
C ASN A 69 14.93 7.21 -11.46
N ASP A 70 14.36 8.17 -12.20
CA ASP A 70 15.07 9.39 -12.60
C ASP A 70 15.18 10.40 -11.45
N ASN A 71 14.17 10.50 -10.60
CA ASN A 71 14.09 11.54 -9.56
C ASN A 71 14.44 11.03 -8.16
N ILE A 72 14.27 9.73 -7.87
CA ILE A 72 14.53 9.16 -6.55
C ILE A 72 15.79 8.32 -6.61
N LYS A 73 16.88 8.84 -6.04
CA LYS A 73 18.21 8.20 -6.06
C LYS A 73 18.54 7.46 -4.75
N ILE A 74 17.53 7.17 -3.94
CA ILE A 74 17.68 6.45 -2.69
C ILE A 74 17.79 4.93 -3.00
N PRO A 75 18.85 4.23 -2.56
CA PRO A 75 18.94 2.80 -2.74
C PRO A 75 17.88 2.07 -1.88
N TYR A 76 17.26 1.03 -2.45
CA TYR A 76 16.23 0.26 -1.79
C TYR A 76 16.19 -1.18 -2.29
N LYS A 77 15.54 -2.06 -1.52
CA LYS A 77 15.26 -3.45 -1.89
C LYS A 77 13.78 -3.69 -2.12
N ILE A 78 12.93 -3.00 -1.36
CA ILE A 78 11.48 -3.10 -1.42
C ILE A 78 10.89 -1.71 -1.67
N ILE A 79 9.87 -1.67 -2.52
CA ILE A 79 8.99 -0.51 -2.70
C ILE A 79 7.56 -0.91 -2.36
N ARG A 80 6.89 -0.12 -1.53
CA ARG A 80 5.51 -0.32 -1.14
C ARG A 80 4.69 0.91 -1.52
N PHE A 81 3.58 0.68 -2.15
CA PHE A 81 2.60 1.69 -2.54
C PHE A 81 1.41 1.60 -1.62
N GLU A 82 0.97 2.72 -1.08
CA GLU A 82 -0.13 2.81 -0.13
C GLU A 82 -1.16 3.82 -0.62
N SER A 83 -2.44 3.47 -0.50
CA SER A 83 -3.57 4.35 -0.76
C SER A 83 -4.14 4.94 0.54
N ALA A 84 -4.99 5.94 0.40
CA ALA A 84 -5.62 6.61 1.54
C ALA A 84 -6.58 5.69 2.34
N ASP A 85 -7.06 4.59 1.76
CA ASP A 85 -7.90 3.58 2.41
C ASP A 85 -7.09 2.41 3.01
N ASN A 86 -5.77 2.59 3.17
CA ASN A 86 -4.82 1.60 3.69
C ASN A 86 -4.63 0.35 2.81
N TYR A 87 -5.12 0.36 1.57
CA TYR A 87 -4.75 -0.69 0.64
C TYR A 87 -3.27 -0.53 0.25
N MET A 88 -2.53 -1.63 0.24
CA MET A 88 -1.09 -1.60 -0.05
C MET A 88 -0.66 -2.74 -0.98
N VAL A 89 0.33 -2.45 -1.81
CA VAL A 89 1.00 -3.43 -2.66
C VAL A 89 2.51 -3.20 -2.56
N SER A 90 3.26 -4.28 -2.42
CA SER A 90 4.73 -4.22 -2.33
C SER A 90 5.36 -5.03 -3.45
N PHE A 91 6.52 -4.56 -3.91
CA PHE A 91 7.36 -5.23 -4.89
C PHE A 91 8.81 -5.19 -4.43
N SER A 92 9.59 -6.20 -4.78
CA SER A 92 11.04 -6.06 -4.77
C SER A 92 11.49 -5.05 -5.82
N LYS A 93 12.68 -4.47 -5.64
CA LYS A 93 13.24 -3.56 -6.66
C LYS A 93 13.30 -4.21 -8.04
N ALA A 94 13.73 -5.46 -8.11
CA ALA A 94 13.85 -6.19 -9.37
C ALA A 94 12.49 -6.39 -10.05
N GLU A 95 11.42 -6.69 -9.28
CA GLU A 95 10.06 -6.79 -9.82
C GLU A 95 9.57 -5.44 -10.33
N PHE A 96 9.72 -4.37 -9.53
CA PHE A 96 9.28 -3.04 -9.91
C PHE A 96 10.00 -2.53 -11.17
N ASP A 97 11.30 -2.78 -11.30
CA ASP A 97 12.08 -2.38 -12.48
C ASP A 97 11.65 -3.17 -13.75
N SER A 98 11.13 -4.38 -13.59
CA SER A 98 10.68 -5.24 -14.70
C SER A 98 9.25 -4.95 -15.16
N LEU A 99 8.45 -4.25 -14.37
CA LEU A 99 7.06 -3.96 -14.63
C LEU A 99 6.89 -2.60 -15.31
N GLU A 100 5.91 -2.48 -16.20
CA GLU A 100 5.38 -1.17 -16.55
C GLU A 100 4.50 -0.66 -15.42
N CYS A 101 4.77 0.57 -14.98
CA CYS A 101 4.03 1.21 -13.93
C CYS A 101 3.63 2.62 -14.37
N TRP A 102 2.34 2.91 -14.38
CA TRP A 102 1.77 4.17 -14.85
C TRP A 102 1.01 4.89 -13.74
N LEU A 103 1.23 6.20 -13.60
CA LEU A 103 0.34 7.06 -12.81
C LEU A 103 -0.67 7.71 -13.75
N ALA A 104 -1.92 7.26 -13.69
CA ALA A 104 -2.99 7.66 -14.59
C ALA A 104 -3.89 8.73 -13.96
N PHE A 105 -4.18 9.77 -14.75
CA PHE A 105 -5.01 10.92 -14.37
C PHE A 105 -6.36 10.95 -15.08
N THR A 106 -6.52 10.19 -16.17
CA THR A 106 -7.80 10.06 -16.88
C THR A 106 -8.11 8.60 -17.14
N GLN A 107 -9.39 8.27 -17.24
CA GLN A 107 -9.91 6.98 -17.67
C GLN A 107 -11.01 7.21 -18.69
N ASN A 108 -10.91 6.61 -19.86
CA ASN A 108 -11.88 6.70 -20.95
C ASN A 108 -12.24 8.18 -21.30
N GLY A 109 -11.21 9.05 -21.33
CA GLY A 109 -11.36 10.48 -21.60
C GLY A 109 -11.88 11.33 -20.43
N GLN A 110 -12.25 10.72 -19.30
CA GLN A 110 -12.71 11.44 -18.12
C GLN A 110 -11.56 11.66 -17.13
N VAL A 111 -11.43 12.89 -16.63
CA VAL A 111 -10.46 13.24 -15.59
C VAL A 111 -10.83 12.52 -14.29
N LEU A 112 -9.89 11.82 -13.71
CA LEU A 112 -10.07 11.21 -12.41
C LEU A 112 -10.04 12.27 -11.30
N PRO A 113 -10.90 12.17 -10.29
CA PRO A 113 -10.76 13.00 -9.10
C PRO A 113 -9.41 12.69 -8.41
N GLU A 114 -8.88 13.61 -7.63
CA GLU A 114 -7.57 13.48 -6.99
C GLU A 114 -7.43 12.17 -6.18
N ASN A 115 -8.46 11.81 -5.42
CA ASN A 115 -8.53 10.52 -4.72
C ASN A 115 -8.81 9.33 -5.65
N GLY A 116 -8.97 9.55 -6.93
CA GLY A 116 -9.21 8.55 -7.96
C GLY A 116 -8.01 8.31 -8.88
N ILE A 117 -6.95 9.13 -8.78
CA ILE A 117 -5.70 8.92 -9.52
C ILE A 117 -5.19 7.50 -9.25
N ARG A 118 -4.79 6.81 -10.31
CA ARG A 118 -4.46 5.39 -10.21
C ARG A 118 -3.01 5.10 -10.56
N LEU A 119 -2.38 4.29 -9.72
CA LEU A 119 -1.16 3.59 -10.09
C LEU A 119 -1.54 2.25 -10.73
N ILE A 120 -1.15 2.07 -11.97
CA ILE A 120 -1.58 0.95 -12.82
C ILE A 120 -0.36 0.14 -13.27
N PHE A 121 -0.49 -1.18 -13.15
CA PHE A 121 0.46 -2.16 -13.64
C PHE A 121 -0.23 -3.00 -14.72
N PRO A 122 -0.09 -2.67 -16.02
CA PRO A 122 -0.85 -3.33 -17.10
C PRO A 122 -0.65 -4.84 -17.17
N GLN A 123 0.52 -5.34 -16.78
CA GLN A 123 0.84 -6.78 -16.78
C GLN A 123 0.23 -7.54 -15.57
N LEU A 124 -0.28 -6.83 -14.57
CA LEU A 124 -0.82 -7.42 -13.36
C LEU A 124 -2.35 -7.32 -13.34
N ARG A 125 -2.98 -8.18 -12.54
CA ARG A 125 -4.41 -8.08 -12.27
C ARG A 125 -4.74 -6.74 -11.62
N ASP A 126 -5.92 -6.21 -11.92
CA ASP A 126 -6.41 -4.91 -11.42
C ASP A 126 -6.46 -4.81 -9.87
N MET A 127 -6.55 -5.95 -9.17
CA MET A 127 -6.38 -6.02 -7.73
C MET A 127 -4.98 -5.61 -7.23
N LYS A 128 -3.99 -5.47 -8.11
CA LYS A 128 -2.67 -4.92 -7.80
C LYS A 128 -2.54 -3.43 -8.10
N TRP A 129 -3.58 -2.82 -8.67
CA TRP A 129 -3.59 -1.39 -8.96
C TRP A 129 -3.99 -0.59 -7.72
N ILE A 130 -3.37 0.57 -7.54
CA ILE A 130 -3.65 1.43 -6.38
C ILE A 130 -4.53 2.59 -6.82
N ARG A 131 -5.67 2.76 -6.16
CA ARG A 131 -6.53 3.92 -6.32
C ARG A 131 -6.22 4.94 -5.22
N GLY A 132 -6.01 6.20 -5.59
CA GLY A 132 -5.69 7.25 -4.63
C GLY A 132 -4.36 7.00 -3.93
N LEU A 133 -3.29 6.79 -4.73
CA LEU A 133 -1.94 6.63 -4.21
C LEU A 133 -1.56 7.86 -3.38
N ASN A 134 -1.29 7.70 -2.10
CA ASN A 134 -0.89 8.80 -1.23
C ASN A 134 0.53 8.64 -0.64
N ARG A 135 1.03 7.41 -0.59
CA ARG A 135 2.38 7.16 -0.07
C ARG A 135 3.11 6.11 -0.87
N VAL A 136 4.40 6.31 -1.02
CA VAL A 136 5.38 5.33 -1.49
C VAL A 136 6.42 5.17 -0.39
N VAL A 137 6.56 3.96 0.12
CA VAL A 137 7.57 3.64 1.14
C VAL A 137 8.65 2.80 0.50
N ILE A 138 9.89 3.23 0.64
CA ILE A 138 11.06 2.51 0.15
C ILE A 138 11.89 2.02 1.32
N GLU A 139 12.23 0.74 1.29
CA GLU A 139 12.86 0.04 2.41
C GLU A 139 14.11 -0.70 1.92
N ASP A 140 15.15 -0.68 2.74
CA ASP A 140 16.42 -1.36 2.46
C ASP A 140 16.58 -2.68 3.26
N PHE A 141 15.49 -3.31 3.59
CA PHE A 141 15.54 -4.63 4.21
C PHE A 141 15.05 -5.72 3.25
N SER A 142 15.62 -6.89 3.36
CA SER A 142 15.08 -8.05 2.67
C SER A 142 13.81 -8.47 3.41
N PRO A 143 12.70 -8.75 2.70
CA PRO A 143 11.51 -9.28 3.35
C PRO A 143 11.91 -10.51 4.17
N LEU A 144 11.27 -10.65 5.32
CA LEU A 144 11.40 -11.87 6.12
C LEU A 144 11.24 -13.06 5.18
N LYS A 145 12.16 -14.02 5.29
CA LYS A 145 12.05 -15.26 4.51
C LYS A 145 10.64 -15.79 4.67
N LEU A 146 10.00 -16.13 3.57
CA LEU A 146 8.73 -16.83 3.61
C LEU A 146 8.88 -18.01 4.56
N PRO A 147 7.90 -18.28 5.42
CA PRO A 147 7.97 -19.39 6.34
C PRO A 147 8.23 -20.68 5.54
N ALA A 148 9.30 -21.38 5.91
CA ALA A 148 9.69 -22.62 5.23
C ALA A 148 8.69 -23.77 5.52
N ARG A 149 7.77 -23.53 6.47
CA ARG A 149 6.81 -24.55 6.92
C ARG A 149 5.52 -23.89 7.35
N PHE A 150 4.40 -24.43 6.86
CA PHE A 150 3.07 -24.15 7.35
C PHE A 150 2.58 -25.35 8.16
N GLU A 151 2.11 -25.11 9.37
CA GLU A 151 1.41 -26.10 10.17
C GLU A 151 -0.05 -25.71 10.30
N PHE A 152 -0.94 -26.63 9.97
CA PHE A 152 -2.36 -26.41 10.21
C PHE A 152 -2.63 -26.57 11.71
N LEU A 153 -3.40 -25.65 12.28
CA LEU A 153 -3.69 -25.59 13.71
C LEU A 153 -4.38 -26.85 14.22
N ASP A 154 -5.27 -27.46 13.42
CA ASP A 154 -5.97 -28.69 13.71
C ASP A 154 -5.05 -29.88 13.99
N LYS A 155 -3.83 -29.88 13.44
CA LYS A 155 -2.82 -30.91 13.72
C LYS A 155 -2.05 -30.68 15.00
N ARG A 156 -2.06 -29.46 15.53
CA ARG A 156 -1.25 -29.06 16.68
C ARG A 156 -2.07 -28.89 17.95
N ILE A 157 -3.34 -28.53 17.81
CA ILE A 157 -4.23 -28.24 18.92
C ILE A 157 -5.36 -29.26 18.92
N LYS A 158 -5.60 -29.88 20.06
CA LYS A 158 -6.73 -30.80 20.21
C LYS A 158 -8.04 -30.04 20.06
N GLN A 159 -9.02 -30.65 19.41
CA GLN A 159 -10.34 -30.08 19.15
C GLN A 159 -11.09 -29.67 20.44
N GLU A 160 -10.75 -30.32 21.55
CA GLU A 160 -11.27 -30.05 22.89
C GLU A 160 -10.88 -28.67 23.45
N THR A 161 -9.91 -27.98 22.85
CA THR A 161 -9.45 -26.64 23.27
C THR A 161 -10.17 -25.51 22.55
N LEU A 162 -11.12 -25.82 21.65
CA LEU A 162 -11.93 -24.80 20.99
C LEU A 162 -12.87 -24.14 21.99
N ILE A 163 -12.82 -22.83 22.10
CA ILE A 163 -13.70 -22.00 22.93
C ILE A 163 -14.59 -21.13 22.06
N GLU A 164 -15.74 -20.76 22.58
CA GLU A 164 -16.60 -19.77 21.94
C GLU A 164 -15.96 -18.38 22.00
N ASN A 165 -15.99 -17.66 20.89
CA ASN A 165 -15.51 -16.29 20.84
C ASN A 165 -16.49 -15.36 21.55
N PRO A 166 -16.02 -14.25 22.15
CA PRO A 166 -16.91 -13.24 22.72
C PRO A 166 -17.72 -12.53 21.62
N PRO A 167 -18.86 -11.93 21.97
CA PRO A 167 -19.60 -11.09 21.03
C PRO A 167 -18.71 -10.02 20.39
N PRO A 168 -18.90 -9.67 19.09
CA PRO A 168 -20.01 -10.13 18.22
C PRO A 168 -19.73 -11.46 17.49
N PHE A 169 -18.69 -12.18 17.81
CA PHE A 169 -18.23 -13.40 17.11
C PHE A 169 -18.63 -14.70 17.83
N SER A 170 -19.68 -14.65 18.67
CA SER A 170 -20.14 -15.78 19.49
C SER A 170 -20.68 -16.98 18.72
N ASP A 171 -20.92 -16.82 17.41
CA ASP A 171 -21.30 -17.90 16.49
C ASP A 171 -20.10 -18.69 15.95
N THR A 172 -18.89 -18.25 16.27
CA THR A 172 -17.63 -18.88 15.86
C THR A 172 -16.86 -19.42 17.06
N LYS A 173 -16.00 -20.40 16.80
CA LYS A 173 -15.10 -20.97 17.80
C LYS A 173 -13.65 -20.65 17.47
N GLY A 174 -12.85 -20.43 18.49
CA GLY A 174 -11.45 -20.13 18.38
C GLY A 174 -10.59 -20.87 19.39
N TYR A 175 -9.30 -20.68 19.28
CA TYR A 175 -8.32 -21.18 20.22
C TYR A 175 -7.77 -20.05 21.09
N TYR A 176 -7.39 -20.35 22.32
CA TYR A 176 -6.58 -19.38 23.06
C TYR A 176 -5.25 -19.15 22.36
N PHE A 177 -4.90 -17.90 22.18
CA PHE A 177 -3.63 -17.55 21.52
C PHE A 177 -2.41 -18.18 22.21
N ALA A 178 -2.45 -18.27 23.55
CA ALA A 178 -1.40 -18.93 24.34
C ALA A 178 -1.17 -20.40 23.94
N ASP A 179 -2.22 -21.10 23.48
CA ASP A 179 -2.09 -22.50 23.06
C ASP A 179 -1.45 -22.66 21.68
N LEU A 180 -1.44 -21.58 20.90
CA LEU A 180 -0.78 -21.54 19.59
C LEU A 180 0.73 -21.34 19.69
N LEU A 181 1.19 -20.76 20.80
CA LEU A 181 2.60 -20.48 21.00
C LEU A 181 3.36 -21.78 21.38
N PRO A 182 4.58 -21.98 20.85
CA PRO A 182 5.45 -23.02 21.35
C PRO A 182 5.74 -22.79 22.84
N LEU A 183 5.93 -23.86 23.60
CA LEU A 183 6.21 -23.78 25.05
C LEU A 183 7.38 -22.85 25.38
N SER A 184 8.39 -22.80 24.50
CA SER A 184 9.54 -21.90 24.62
C SER A 184 9.18 -20.42 24.53
N ALA A 185 8.13 -20.08 23.78
CA ALA A 185 7.69 -18.69 23.61
C ALA A 185 6.67 -18.24 24.68
N ARG A 186 6.09 -19.17 25.46
CA ARG A 186 5.10 -18.83 26.50
C ARG A 186 5.72 -18.11 27.69
N ASN A 187 7.02 -18.28 27.91
CA ASN A 187 7.78 -17.66 29.00
C ASN A 187 8.49 -16.37 28.59
N ASP A 188 8.42 -16.00 27.31
CA ASP A 188 9.03 -14.77 26.80
C ASP A 188 8.02 -13.62 26.92
N THR A 189 8.41 -12.57 27.67
CA THR A 189 7.58 -11.39 27.91
C THR A 189 7.51 -10.43 26.72
N HIS A 190 7.97 -10.86 25.55
CA HIS A 190 7.91 -10.04 24.34
C HIS A 190 6.50 -9.98 23.76
N SER A 191 6.04 -8.77 23.46
CA SER A 191 4.76 -8.55 22.79
C SER A 191 4.79 -9.18 21.40
N VAL A 192 3.79 -10.02 21.09
CA VAL A 192 3.56 -10.54 19.74
C VAL A 192 2.71 -9.53 19.00
N VAL A 193 3.25 -8.98 17.93
CA VAL A 193 2.49 -8.12 17.01
C VAL A 193 1.96 -9.01 15.90
N LEU A 194 0.64 -9.12 15.82
CA LEU A 194 -0.06 -9.76 14.69
C LEU A 194 -0.32 -8.72 13.61
N TYR A 195 0.18 -8.96 12.40
CA TYR A 195 -0.09 -8.15 11.22
C TYR A 195 -1.14 -8.85 10.34
#